data_e1312b75e88eb66893f1e399152b4ea7
#
_entry.id   e1312b75e88eb66893f1e399152b4ea7
#
_cell.length_a   1.000
_cell.length_b   1.000
_cell.length_c   1.000
_cell.angle_alpha   90.00
_cell.angle_beta   90.00
_cell.angle_gamma   90.00
#
_symmetry.space_group_name_H-M   'P 1'
#
loop_
_entity.id
_entity.type
_entity.pdbx_description
1 polymer ?
#
loop_
_entity_poly.entity_id
_entity_poly.type
_entity_poly.pdbx_seq_one_letter_code
_entity_poly.pdbx_strand_id
1 'polypeptide(L)'
;MRPTSRLGRAVAAVVTVLTITVLTITACGGGGTTSATDLPLAMVDGPAQPVSSQRGRPVVVNFFASWCAPCLRELPDLVAVAAERAGTVAFLGVNVQDDGDTGIDLARRSGVTYALARDPDGDALRAFGGTQMPTTVLVRADGTVAEVHLGAIDAATLRRKLDNL
;
A
#
# COMPACT_ATOMS: atom_id res chain seq x y z
N MET A 1 95.23 -25.92 -27.75
CA MET A 1 94.48 -25.37 -28.90
C MET A 1 93.03 -25.18 -28.49
N ARG A 2 92.53 -24.09 -28.86
CA ARG A 2 91.35 -23.34 -28.44
C ARG A 2 90.03 -24.10 -28.19
N PRO A 3 89.30 -23.44 -27.45
CA PRO A 3 87.99 -23.73 -26.83
C PRO A 3 86.81 -23.30 -27.64
N THR A 4 85.67 -23.56 -27.30
CA THR A 4 84.54 -22.58 -27.46
C THR A 4 83.41 -22.88 -26.51
N SER A 5 83.26 -21.95 -25.67
CA SER A 5 82.08 -21.74 -24.84
C SER A 5 80.85 -21.47 -25.68
N ARG A 6 79.76 -22.05 -25.38
CA ARG A 6 78.46 -21.48 -25.77
C ARG A 6 77.58 -21.31 -24.58
N LEU A 7 77.45 -20.09 -24.23
CA LEU A 7 76.44 -19.57 -23.29
C LEU A 7 75.04 -19.94 -23.80
N GLY A 8 74.38 -20.76 -23.07
CA GLY A 8 72.93 -21.00 -23.22
C GLY A 8 72.19 -19.92 -22.45
N ARG A 9 71.60 -19.01 -23.18
CA ARG A 9 70.69 -18.00 -22.56
C ARG A 9 69.38 -18.70 -22.21
N ALA A 10 69.11 -18.83 -20.91
CA ALA A 10 67.80 -19.19 -20.38
C ALA A 10 66.85 -18.01 -20.55
N VAL A 11 65.87 -18.15 -21.40
CA VAL A 11 64.78 -17.22 -21.53
C VAL A 11 63.71 -17.62 -20.50
N ALA A 12 63.68 -16.90 -19.39
CA ALA A 12 62.60 -17.03 -18.42
C ALA A 12 61.34 -16.41 -19.00
N ALA A 13 60.38 -17.21 -19.39
CA ALA A 13 59.06 -16.78 -19.76
C ALA A 13 58.27 -16.49 -18.46
N VAL A 14 58.08 -15.19 -18.17
CA VAL A 14 57.19 -14.72 -17.13
C VAL A 14 55.78 -14.83 -17.69
N VAL A 15 55.03 -15.84 -17.28
CA VAL A 15 53.60 -15.96 -17.56
C VAL A 15 52.87 -15.12 -16.51
N THR A 16 52.50 -13.89 -16.87
CA THR A 16 51.64 -13.06 -16.03
C THR A 16 50.19 -13.55 -16.20
N VAL A 17 49.70 -14.31 -15.24
CA VAL A 17 48.30 -14.72 -15.17
C VAL A 17 47.50 -13.49 -14.70
N LEU A 18 46.86 -12.82 -15.65
CA LEU A 18 45.94 -11.75 -15.38
C LEU A 18 44.58 -12.36 -14.92
N THR A 19 44.39 -12.49 -13.63
CA THR A 19 43.11 -12.90 -13.07
C THR A 19 42.11 -11.74 -13.20
N ILE A 20 41.27 -11.81 -14.22
CA ILE A 20 40.12 -10.92 -14.36
C ILE A 20 39.08 -11.33 -13.35
N THR A 21 39.05 -10.65 -12.21
CA THR A 21 37.96 -10.78 -11.26
C THR A 21 36.71 -10.12 -11.86
N VAL A 22 35.87 -10.93 -12.48
CA VAL A 22 34.54 -10.47 -12.94
C VAL A 22 33.70 -10.24 -11.69
N LEU A 23 33.60 -8.96 -11.27
CA LEU A 23 32.67 -8.52 -10.25
C LEU A 23 31.27 -8.59 -10.85
N THR A 24 30.57 -9.70 -10.65
CA THR A 24 29.17 -9.81 -11.00
C THR A 24 28.38 -8.89 -10.06
N ILE A 25 28.09 -7.68 -10.52
CA ILE A 25 27.11 -6.82 -9.89
C ILE A 25 25.76 -7.48 -10.12
N THR A 26 25.31 -8.27 -9.17
CA THR A 26 23.92 -8.73 -9.11
C THR A 26 23.07 -7.50 -8.80
N ALA A 27 22.67 -6.79 -9.86
CA ALA A 27 21.62 -5.78 -9.76
C ALA A 27 20.33 -6.54 -9.41
N CYS A 28 20.03 -6.65 -8.12
CA CYS A 28 18.67 -6.90 -7.65
C CYS A 28 17.81 -5.71 -8.08
N GLY A 29 17.40 -5.73 -9.34
CA GLY A 29 16.33 -4.90 -9.85
C GLY A 29 15.00 -5.41 -9.27
N GLY A 30 14.79 -5.20 -7.98
CA GLY A 30 13.47 -5.24 -7.39
C GLY A 30 12.68 -4.06 -7.94
N GLY A 31 12.07 -4.21 -9.11
CA GLY A 31 10.95 -3.38 -9.53
C GLY A 31 9.80 -3.64 -8.56
N GLY A 32 9.90 -3.08 -7.35
CA GLY A 32 8.82 -3.11 -6.39
C GLY A 32 7.68 -2.28 -6.97
N THR A 33 6.67 -2.93 -7.52
CA THR A 33 5.38 -2.29 -7.72
C THR A 33 4.91 -1.87 -6.34
N THR A 34 4.96 -0.57 -6.06
CA THR A 34 4.46 -0.02 -4.78
C THR A 34 3.02 -0.50 -4.63
N SER A 35 2.75 -1.25 -3.57
CA SER A 35 1.39 -1.71 -3.29
C SER A 35 0.50 -0.50 -3.02
N ALA A 36 -0.76 -0.54 -3.45
CA ALA A 36 -1.73 0.50 -3.11
C ALA A 36 -1.78 0.79 -1.60
N THR A 37 -1.58 -0.26 -0.78
CA THR A 37 -1.56 -0.13 0.68
C THR A 37 -0.34 0.60 1.23
N ASP A 38 0.72 0.76 0.44
CA ASP A 38 1.93 1.52 0.81
C ASP A 38 1.85 3.01 0.38
N LEU A 39 0.79 3.40 -0.34
CA LEU A 39 0.55 4.80 -0.71
C LEU A 39 0.29 5.65 0.54
N PRO A 40 1.05 6.74 0.77
CA PRO A 40 0.79 7.64 1.89
C PRO A 40 -0.54 8.38 1.70
N LEU A 41 -1.46 8.24 2.63
CA LEU A 41 -2.73 8.95 2.65
C LEU A 41 -2.61 10.21 3.51
N ALA A 42 -3.13 11.34 3.03
CA ALA A 42 -3.17 12.59 3.77
C ALA A 42 -4.19 12.49 4.92
N MET A 43 -3.72 12.14 6.11
CA MET A 43 -4.61 12.00 7.28
C MET A 43 -5.20 13.34 7.68
N VAL A 44 -6.44 13.33 8.16
CA VAL A 44 -7.11 14.52 8.71
C VAL A 44 -6.42 14.95 10.01
N ASP A 45 -6.10 13.96 10.85
CA ASP A 45 -5.43 14.17 12.12
C ASP A 45 -4.05 13.48 12.09
N GLY A 46 -2.98 14.28 12.01
CA GLY A 46 -1.60 13.80 12.05
C GLY A 46 -0.89 13.74 10.68
N PRO A 47 0.30 13.14 10.65
CA PRO A 47 1.10 13.02 9.44
C PRO A 47 0.49 12.02 8.45
N ALA A 48 0.86 12.14 7.16
CA ALA A 48 0.48 11.16 6.15
C ALA A 48 0.93 9.74 6.53
N GLN A 49 0.04 8.78 6.37
CA GLN A 49 0.31 7.37 6.71
C GLN A 49 -0.22 6.44 5.63
N PRO A 50 0.53 5.38 5.28
CA PRO A 50 0.03 4.32 4.42
C PRO A 50 -0.90 3.38 5.18
N VAL A 51 -1.82 2.70 4.48
CA VAL A 51 -2.67 1.66 5.08
C VAL A 51 -1.82 0.52 5.65
N SER A 52 -0.69 0.22 5.02
CA SER A 52 0.25 -0.81 5.49
C SER A 52 0.86 -0.53 6.87
N SER A 53 0.76 0.68 7.40
CA SER A 53 1.14 0.99 8.79
C SER A 53 0.26 0.26 9.82
N GLN A 54 -0.90 -0.23 9.41
CA GLN A 54 -1.84 -1.00 10.24
C GLN A 54 -1.61 -2.52 10.18
N ARG A 55 -0.51 -3.00 9.59
CA ARG A 55 -0.19 -4.44 9.55
C ARG A 55 -0.30 -5.10 10.93
N GLY A 56 -0.75 -6.36 10.95
CA GLY A 56 -1.06 -7.11 12.17
C GLY A 56 -2.56 -7.19 12.49
N ARG A 57 -3.39 -6.40 11.80
CA ARG A 57 -4.86 -6.50 11.85
C ARG A 57 -5.47 -6.15 10.50
N PRO A 58 -6.64 -6.70 10.15
CA PRO A 58 -7.36 -6.31 8.96
C PRO A 58 -7.74 -4.82 8.98
N VAL A 59 -7.85 -4.24 7.77
CA VAL A 59 -8.28 -2.84 7.61
C VAL A 59 -9.44 -2.76 6.63
N VAL A 60 -10.47 -1.99 6.99
CA VAL A 60 -11.53 -1.54 6.08
C VAL A 60 -11.18 -0.12 5.64
N VAL A 61 -10.99 0.08 4.35
CA VAL A 61 -10.81 1.42 3.75
C VAL A 61 -12.08 1.75 2.96
N ASN A 62 -12.82 2.74 3.42
CA ASN A 62 -14.04 3.21 2.75
C ASN A 62 -13.79 4.55 2.07
N PHE A 63 -13.98 4.61 0.78
CA PHE A 63 -13.90 5.82 -0.03
C PHE A 63 -15.28 6.44 -0.16
N PHE A 64 -15.40 7.69 0.27
CA PHE A 64 -16.67 8.43 0.32
C PHE A 64 -16.51 9.90 -0.09
N ALA A 65 -17.62 10.57 -0.35
CA ALA A 65 -17.63 12.01 -0.62
C ALA A 65 -18.95 12.64 -0.17
N SER A 66 -18.97 13.95 0.08
CA SER A 66 -20.20 14.68 0.48
C SER A 66 -21.27 14.70 -0.61
N TRP A 67 -20.85 14.75 -1.86
CA TRP A 67 -21.72 14.72 -3.03
C TRP A 67 -22.25 13.31 -3.39
N CYS A 68 -21.75 12.25 -2.72
CA CYS A 68 -22.14 10.87 -2.96
C CYS A 68 -23.26 10.44 -2.01
N ALA A 69 -24.51 10.62 -2.39
CA ALA A 69 -25.64 10.24 -1.55
C ALA A 69 -25.66 8.77 -1.08
N PRO A 70 -25.32 7.76 -1.90
CA PRO A 70 -25.21 6.37 -1.40
C PRO A 70 -24.09 6.23 -0.36
N CYS A 71 -22.95 6.94 -0.50
CA CYS A 71 -21.89 6.92 0.50
C CYS A 71 -22.37 7.36 1.88
N LEU A 72 -23.13 8.46 1.92
CA LEU A 72 -23.65 8.99 3.19
C LEU A 72 -24.67 8.05 3.84
N ARG A 73 -25.42 7.30 3.05
CA ARG A 73 -26.40 6.33 3.59
C ARG A 73 -25.75 5.11 4.21
N GLU A 74 -24.57 4.68 3.75
CA GLU A 74 -23.86 3.51 4.31
C GLU A 74 -23.04 3.84 5.57
N LEU A 75 -22.70 5.11 5.83
CA LEU A 75 -21.86 5.49 6.96
C LEU A 75 -22.37 4.96 8.31
N PRO A 76 -23.68 4.99 8.64
CA PRO A 76 -24.16 4.42 9.90
C PRO A 76 -23.88 2.92 10.04
N ASP A 77 -23.96 2.15 8.94
CA ASP A 77 -23.64 0.72 8.93
C ASP A 77 -22.15 0.47 9.16
N LEU A 78 -21.28 1.27 8.52
CA LEU A 78 -19.84 1.23 8.74
C LEU A 78 -19.48 1.59 10.18
N VAL A 79 -20.12 2.63 10.76
CA VAL A 79 -19.92 3.04 12.15
C VAL A 79 -20.30 1.91 13.11
N ALA A 80 -21.43 1.26 12.89
CA ALA A 80 -21.90 0.15 13.72
C ALA A 80 -20.89 -1.01 13.71
N VAL A 81 -20.43 -1.43 12.52
CA VAL A 81 -19.48 -2.53 12.40
C VAL A 81 -18.10 -2.13 12.94
N ALA A 82 -17.67 -0.88 12.76
CA ALA A 82 -16.42 -0.39 13.35
C ALA A 82 -16.43 -0.45 14.88
N ALA A 83 -17.55 -0.10 15.51
CA ALA A 83 -17.72 -0.22 16.97
C ALA A 83 -17.69 -1.68 17.43
N GLU A 84 -18.36 -2.59 16.72
CA GLU A 84 -18.37 -4.03 17.03
C GLU A 84 -16.99 -4.67 16.91
N ARG A 85 -16.19 -4.23 15.95
CA ARG A 85 -14.85 -4.77 15.64
C ARG A 85 -13.72 -3.96 16.25
N ALA A 86 -14.02 -3.06 17.18
CA ALA A 86 -13.02 -2.23 17.82
C ALA A 86 -11.86 -3.08 18.40
N GLY A 87 -10.62 -2.67 18.10
CA GLY A 87 -9.40 -3.36 18.51
C GLY A 87 -8.99 -4.55 17.63
N THR A 88 -9.91 -5.15 16.86
CA THR A 88 -9.61 -6.30 15.98
C THR A 88 -9.50 -5.93 14.50
N VAL A 89 -10.27 -4.96 14.04
CA VAL A 89 -10.24 -4.44 12.67
C VAL A 89 -10.02 -2.94 12.73
N ALA A 90 -9.11 -2.41 11.90
CA ALA A 90 -8.97 -0.97 11.71
C ALA A 90 -9.96 -0.47 10.65
N PHE A 91 -10.48 0.74 10.85
CA PHE A 91 -11.31 1.42 9.87
C PHE A 91 -10.65 2.74 9.47
N LEU A 92 -10.71 3.06 8.19
CA LEU A 92 -10.22 4.29 7.60
C LEU A 92 -11.21 4.80 6.57
N GLY A 93 -11.73 6.00 6.77
CA GLY A 93 -12.52 6.70 5.76
C GLY A 93 -11.61 7.60 4.92
N VAL A 94 -11.73 7.53 3.61
CA VAL A 94 -10.98 8.37 2.67
C VAL A 94 -11.96 9.26 1.93
N ASN A 95 -11.88 10.56 2.19
CA ASN A 95 -12.73 11.56 1.56
C ASN A 95 -12.15 11.93 0.18
N VAL A 96 -12.94 11.68 -0.87
CA VAL A 96 -12.50 11.76 -2.27
C VAL A 96 -13.09 12.99 -2.94
N GLN A 97 -12.23 13.82 -3.54
CA GLN A 97 -12.63 14.92 -4.43
C GLN A 97 -13.73 15.82 -3.83
N ASP A 98 -13.58 16.17 -2.58
CA ASP A 98 -14.48 17.07 -1.86
C ASP A 98 -13.83 18.45 -1.65
N ASP A 99 -14.65 19.46 -1.55
CA ASP A 99 -14.21 20.82 -1.24
C ASP A 99 -13.96 20.98 0.28
N GLY A 100 -12.72 21.26 0.64
CA GLY A 100 -12.32 21.52 2.02
C GLY A 100 -12.68 20.39 2.97
N ASP A 101 -13.36 20.68 4.06
CA ASP A 101 -13.72 19.73 5.11
C ASP A 101 -15.17 19.23 5.03
N THR A 102 -15.91 19.56 3.97
CA THR A 102 -17.34 19.24 3.87
C THR A 102 -17.63 17.75 4.09
N GLY A 103 -16.92 16.86 3.38
CA GLY A 103 -17.11 15.41 3.55
C GLY A 103 -16.67 14.91 4.92
N ILE A 104 -15.56 15.44 5.46
CA ILE A 104 -15.05 15.10 6.80
C ILE A 104 -16.08 15.47 7.87
N ASP A 105 -16.65 16.67 7.79
CA ASP A 105 -17.67 17.13 8.72
C ASP A 105 -18.96 16.29 8.64
N LEU A 106 -19.37 15.93 7.42
CA LEU A 106 -20.51 15.03 7.22
C LEU A 106 -20.25 13.64 7.82
N ALA A 107 -19.08 13.06 7.62
CA ALA A 107 -18.71 11.78 8.19
C ALA A 107 -18.75 11.83 9.74
N ARG A 108 -18.16 12.86 10.34
CA ARG A 108 -18.19 13.06 11.80
C ARG A 108 -19.60 13.23 12.34
N ARG A 109 -20.45 14.01 11.67
CA ARG A 109 -21.88 14.15 12.04
C ARG A 109 -22.66 12.86 11.89
N SER A 110 -22.23 11.95 11.00
CA SER A 110 -22.79 10.60 10.84
C SER A 110 -22.29 9.60 11.90
N GLY A 111 -21.47 10.06 12.85
CA GLY A 111 -20.96 9.23 13.95
C GLY A 111 -19.60 8.54 13.66
N VAL A 112 -18.92 8.89 12.58
CA VAL A 112 -17.58 8.34 12.30
C VAL A 112 -16.59 8.83 13.36
N THR A 113 -16.01 7.88 14.08
CA THR A 113 -14.97 8.10 15.11
C THR A 113 -13.62 7.50 14.74
N TYR A 114 -13.56 6.68 13.69
CA TYR A 114 -12.33 6.11 13.16
C TYR A 114 -11.55 7.13 12.31
N ALA A 115 -10.32 6.79 11.98
CA ALA A 115 -9.41 7.65 11.23
C ALA A 115 -9.97 8.10 9.87
N LEU A 116 -9.71 9.35 9.52
CA LEU A 116 -10.11 9.93 8.24
C LEU A 116 -8.88 10.44 7.49
N ALA A 117 -8.90 10.32 6.17
CA ALA A 117 -7.89 10.84 5.25
C ALA A 117 -8.56 11.58 4.08
N ARG A 118 -7.77 12.31 3.30
CA ARG A 118 -8.20 13.03 2.09
C ARG A 118 -7.53 12.45 0.86
N ASP A 119 -8.29 12.40 -0.23
CA ASP A 119 -7.84 12.02 -1.57
C ASP A 119 -8.39 13.04 -2.58
N PRO A 120 -7.85 14.26 -2.60
CA PRO A 120 -8.41 15.37 -3.38
C PRO A 120 -8.41 15.12 -4.89
N ASP A 121 -7.46 14.32 -5.38
CA ASP A 121 -7.30 14.02 -6.80
C ASP A 121 -7.92 12.67 -7.20
N GLY A 122 -8.35 11.85 -6.22
CA GLY A 122 -8.87 10.50 -6.44
C GLY A 122 -7.78 9.49 -6.79
N ASP A 123 -6.51 9.80 -6.49
CA ASP A 123 -5.37 8.94 -6.82
C ASP A 123 -5.34 7.69 -5.95
N ALA A 124 -5.67 7.83 -4.67
CA ALA A 124 -5.76 6.69 -3.77
C ALA A 124 -6.92 5.77 -4.16
N LEU A 125 -8.11 6.31 -4.43
CA LEU A 125 -9.25 5.54 -4.92
C LEU A 125 -8.85 4.69 -6.14
N ARG A 126 -8.21 5.30 -7.14
CA ARG A 126 -7.75 4.60 -8.35
C ARG A 126 -6.69 3.53 -8.05
N ALA A 127 -5.71 3.85 -7.21
CA ALA A 127 -4.64 2.93 -6.84
C ALA A 127 -5.18 1.68 -6.13
N PHE A 128 -6.23 1.83 -5.31
CA PHE A 128 -6.94 0.72 -4.67
C PHE A 128 -7.92 -0.03 -5.59
N GLY A 129 -8.03 0.36 -6.87
CA GLY A 129 -8.90 -0.29 -7.84
C GLY A 129 -10.37 0.18 -7.79
N GLY A 130 -10.65 1.28 -7.09
CA GLY A 130 -11.97 1.90 -7.09
C GLY A 130 -12.26 2.59 -8.42
N THR A 131 -13.42 2.29 -9.01
CA THR A 131 -13.87 2.86 -10.29
C THR A 131 -15.18 3.62 -10.17
N GLN A 132 -15.80 3.61 -9.00
CA GLN A 132 -17.05 4.28 -8.67
C GLN A 132 -17.15 4.58 -7.17
N MET A 133 -18.15 5.33 -6.76
CA MET A 133 -18.42 5.68 -5.38
C MET A 133 -19.79 5.15 -4.91
N PRO A 134 -19.90 4.62 -3.69
CA PRO A 134 -18.81 4.34 -2.76
C PRO A 134 -17.95 3.14 -3.21
N THR A 135 -16.76 3.04 -2.64
CA THR A 135 -15.90 1.85 -2.75
C THR A 135 -15.39 1.49 -1.36
N THR A 136 -15.49 0.22 -1.01
CA THR A 136 -14.94 -0.31 0.25
C THR A 136 -13.89 -1.37 -0.05
N VAL A 137 -12.66 -1.15 0.43
CA VAL A 137 -11.54 -2.06 0.25
C VAL A 137 -11.26 -2.80 1.55
N LEU A 138 -11.15 -4.11 1.45
CA LEU A 138 -10.79 -4.98 2.56
C LEU A 138 -9.32 -5.37 2.43
N VAL A 139 -8.53 -5.08 3.45
CA VAL A 139 -7.09 -5.37 3.50
C VAL A 139 -6.84 -6.39 4.61
N ARG A 140 -6.07 -7.45 4.30
CA ARG A 140 -5.69 -8.46 5.29
C ARG A 140 -4.66 -7.93 6.28
N ALA A 141 -4.49 -8.65 7.37
CA ALA A 141 -3.50 -8.31 8.40
C ALA A 141 -2.04 -8.27 7.87
N ASP A 142 -1.74 -8.98 6.79
CA ASP A 142 -0.44 -8.95 6.12
C ASP A 142 -0.23 -7.72 5.23
N GLY A 143 -1.28 -6.90 5.03
CA GLY A 143 -1.27 -5.71 4.21
C GLY A 143 -1.66 -5.95 2.74
N THR A 144 -2.08 -7.16 2.37
CA THR A 144 -2.58 -7.45 1.01
C THR A 144 -4.05 -7.07 0.86
N VAL A 145 -4.42 -6.52 -0.30
CA VAL A 145 -5.83 -6.27 -0.64
C VAL A 145 -6.53 -7.60 -0.82
N ALA A 146 -7.57 -7.83 0.00
CA ALA A 146 -8.40 -9.02 -0.07
C ALA A 146 -9.53 -8.89 -1.08
N GLU A 147 -10.19 -7.71 -1.06
CA GLU A 147 -11.36 -7.44 -1.89
C GLU A 147 -11.53 -5.95 -2.12
N VAL A 148 -12.01 -5.59 -3.30
CA VAL A 148 -12.52 -4.26 -3.64
C VAL A 148 -14.01 -4.38 -3.90
N HIS A 149 -14.82 -3.89 -2.97
CA HIS A 149 -16.28 -3.86 -3.11
C HIS A 149 -16.70 -2.54 -3.73
N LEU A 150 -17.33 -2.61 -4.90
CA LEU A 150 -17.83 -1.45 -5.64
C LEU A 150 -19.31 -1.25 -5.36
N GLY A 151 -19.70 -0.05 -4.97
CA GLY A 151 -21.06 0.29 -4.57
C GLY A 151 -21.28 0.24 -3.07
N ALA A 152 -22.49 0.62 -2.63
CA ALA A 152 -22.83 0.68 -1.21
C ALA A 152 -22.80 -0.69 -0.55
N ILE A 153 -22.34 -0.73 0.69
CA ILE A 153 -22.25 -1.94 1.50
C ILE A 153 -23.08 -1.78 2.78
N ASP A 154 -23.91 -2.77 3.10
CA ASP A 154 -24.62 -2.83 4.37
C ASP A 154 -23.83 -3.55 5.46
N ALA A 155 -24.22 -3.32 6.73
CA ALA A 155 -23.56 -3.90 7.88
C ALA A 155 -23.51 -5.44 7.85
N ALA A 156 -24.57 -6.11 7.40
CA ALA A 156 -24.61 -7.57 7.34
C ALA A 156 -23.61 -8.12 6.31
N THR A 157 -23.53 -7.49 5.16
CA THR A 157 -22.57 -7.84 4.11
C THR A 157 -21.13 -7.59 4.55
N LEU A 158 -20.87 -6.44 5.19
CA LEU A 158 -19.53 -6.12 5.70
C LEU A 158 -19.09 -7.12 6.78
N ARG A 159 -19.96 -7.49 7.73
CA ARG A 159 -19.64 -8.52 8.75
C ARG A 159 -19.25 -9.84 8.11
N ARG A 160 -20.06 -10.35 7.16
CA ARG A 160 -19.74 -11.61 6.46
C ARG A 160 -18.39 -11.56 5.75
N LYS A 161 -18.07 -10.44 5.11
CA LYS A 161 -16.79 -10.26 4.41
C LYS A 161 -15.62 -10.26 5.41
N LEU A 162 -15.76 -9.58 6.54
CA LEU A 162 -14.74 -9.54 7.59
C LEU A 162 -14.52 -10.90 8.25
N ASP A 163 -15.57 -11.71 8.41
CA ASP A 163 -15.47 -13.05 8.99
C ASP A 163 -14.72 -14.04 8.06
N ASN A 164 -14.52 -13.69 6.79
CA ASN A 164 -13.81 -14.50 5.78
C ASN A 164 -12.43 -13.93 5.41
N LEU A 165 -11.91 -12.94 6.14
CA LEU A 165 -10.57 -12.40 5.93
C LEU A 165 -9.53 -13.24 6.68
#